data_0c5a9f2bdb17665482ca46ea233dca26
#
_entry.id   0c5a9f2bdb17665482ca46ea233dca26
#
_cell.length_a   1.000
_cell.length_b   1.000
_cell.length_c   1.000
_cell.angle_alpha   90.00
_cell.angle_beta   90.00
_cell.angle_gamma   90.00
#
_symmetry.space_group_name_H-M   'P 1'
#
loop_
_entity.id
_entity.type
_entity.pdbx_description
1 polymer ?
#
loop_
_entity_poly.entity_id
_entity_poly.type
_entity_poly.pdbx_seq_one_letter_code
_entity_poly.pdbx_strand_id
1 'polypeptide(L)'
;MAIHFFQGKEDYLTTHHANDDNKIEIIKNKISEFFNMKNVHFLFGSGTSCPAIPNMKGLFEKVEEKIKTESNIQEDNKNLFNTISKKKNNNIEEILGVLYSKREFLKGIIEPEDSEKYKECNKLIHFIEKIIFDEINISFTENANTVVLDIYKSFYQKIALRNKDLSRINIFTTNNDLFNEQALDALNIHYINGFNGGLNKYFNPAMFNYTYSKRMDTTIDRFEPVENMVYLYKIHGSINWIEDTSSNNNYFGIKEEYKPFYDETKSTLIYPTPMKQNKSLGSPYSDLFREFQHKLLEPNSVLFVIGYSFSDEHVNDIIYRALATNSTFNLVIINNIGEDKPICKINDNRIFKVWEDDNNEPIHYFKQIVNKLLPNLDAFKQKDILAEFIKQIKE
;
A
#
# COMPACT_ATOMS: atom_id res chain seq x y z
N MET A 1 -25.81 11.84 -9.12
CA MET A 1 -24.46 11.34 -8.88
C MET A 1 -24.40 9.93 -9.44
N ALA A 2 -23.51 9.67 -10.40
CA ALA A 2 -23.51 8.38 -11.08
C ALA A 2 -22.49 7.45 -10.42
N ILE A 3 -22.95 6.32 -9.89
CA ILE A 3 -22.10 5.21 -9.50
C ILE A 3 -21.89 4.34 -10.74
N HIS A 4 -20.64 4.03 -11.02
CA HIS A 4 -20.22 3.21 -12.14
C HIS A 4 -19.65 1.89 -11.66
N PHE A 5 -20.06 0.79 -12.31
CA PHE A 5 -19.49 -0.52 -12.08
C PHE A 5 -19.38 -1.26 -13.42
N PHE A 6 -18.16 -1.48 -13.87
CA PHE A 6 -17.88 -2.12 -15.14
C PHE A 6 -17.18 -3.45 -14.96
N GLN A 7 -17.55 -4.43 -15.80
CA GLN A 7 -16.81 -5.66 -16.03
C GLN A 7 -16.21 -5.61 -17.43
N GLY A 8 -14.90 -5.51 -17.54
CA GLY A 8 -14.24 -5.19 -18.79
C GLY A 8 -14.71 -3.83 -19.33
N LYS A 9 -15.46 -3.85 -20.43
CA LYS A 9 -16.11 -2.66 -21.02
C LYS A 9 -17.63 -2.63 -20.87
N GLU A 10 -18.22 -3.65 -20.29
CA GLU A 10 -19.67 -3.76 -20.09
C GLU A 10 -20.08 -3.11 -18.76
N ASP A 11 -21.13 -2.31 -18.80
CA ASP A 11 -21.73 -1.73 -17.59
C ASP A 11 -22.47 -2.84 -16.84
N TYR A 12 -21.87 -3.27 -15.72
CA TYR A 12 -22.39 -4.36 -14.88
C TYR A 12 -23.73 -4.00 -14.22
N LEU A 13 -23.93 -2.71 -13.87
CA LEU A 13 -25.18 -2.26 -13.25
C LEU A 13 -26.35 -2.33 -14.23
N THR A 14 -26.15 -1.90 -15.46
CA THR A 14 -27.19 -1.97 -16.51
C THR A 14 -27.53 -3.42 -16.83
N THR A 15 -26.52 -4.29 -16.97
CA THR A 15 -26.72 -5.72 -17.27
C THR A 15 -27.50 -6.45 -16.17
N HIS A 16 -27.38 -6.00 -14.91
CA HIS A 16 -28.08 -6.58 -13.76
C HIS A 16 -29.32 -5.79 -13.32
N HIS A 17 -29.87 -4.95 -14.22
CA HIS A 17 -31.07 -4.17 -13.99
C HIS A 17 -31.05 -3.36 -12.68
N ALA A 18 -29.89 -2.75 -12.37
CA ALA A 18 -29.72 -1.94 -11.18
C ALA A 18 -30.57 -0.68 -11.25
N ASN A 19 -31.22 -0.35 -10.13
CA ASN A 19 -31.87 0.94 -9.88
C ASN A 19 -31.08 1.72 -8.80
N ASP A 20 -31.44 2.96 -8.55
CA ASP A 20 -30.67 3.79 -7.62
C ASP A 20 -30.63 3.25 -6.18
N ASP A 21 -31.62 2.47 -5.78
CA ASP A 21 -31.74 1.92 -4.42
C ASP A 21 -30.87 0.68 -4.21
N ASN A 22 -30.58 -0.12 -5.27
CA ASN A 22 -29.90 -1.40 -5.14
C ASN A 22 -28.46 -1.46 -5.72
N LYS A 23 -27.96 -0.37 -6.36
CA LYS A 23 -26.62 -0.32 -6.96
C LYS A 23 -25.53 -0.75 -5.98
N ILE A 24 -25.54 -0.18 -4.77
CA ILE A 24 -24.53 -0.48 -3.73
C ILE A 24 -24.61 -1.95 -3.31
N GLU A 25 -25.82 -2.49 -3.20
CA GLU A 25 -26.00 -3.90 -2.82
C GLU A 25 -25.50 -4.84 -3.91
N ILE A 26 -25.74 -4.56 -5.18
CA ILE A 26 -25.23 -5.35 -6.32
C ILE A 26 -23.69 -5.34 -6.30
N ILE A 27 -23.06 -4.17 -6.12
CA ILE A 27 -21.61 -4.06 -6.02
C ILE A 27 -21.09 -4.86 -4.82
N LYS A 28 -21.70 -4.68 -3.64
CA LYS A 28 -21.32 -5.36 -2.41
C LYS A 28 -21.43 -6.89 -2.54
N ASN A 29 -22.50 -7.38 -3.16
CA ASN A 29 -22.70 -8.82 -3.40
C ASN A 29 -21.59 -9.37 -4.29
N LYS A 30 -21.25 -8.65 -5.38
CA LYS A 30 -20.16 -9.06 -6.27
C LYS A 30 -18.80 -9.06 -5.58
N ILE A 31 -18.51 -8.03 -4.79
CA ILE A 31 -17.29 -7.97 -3.97
C ILE A 31 -17.26 -9.15 -2.98
N SER A 32 -18.39 -9.49 -2.36
CA SER A 32 -18.50 -10.59 -1.40
C SER A 32 -18.20 -11.96 -2.05
N GLU A 33 -18.56 -12.16 -3.31
CA GLU A 33 -18.21 -13.38 -4.06
C GLU A 33 -16.67 -13.54 -4.15
N PHE A 34 -15.96 -12.46 -4.43
CA PHE A 34 -14.50 -12.49 -4.52
C PHE A 34 -13.82 -12.79 -3.18
N PHE A 35 -14.43 -12.43 -2.05
CA PHE A 35 -13.90 -12.78 -0.72
C PHE A 35 -13.92 -14.30 -0.46
N ASN A 36 -14.73 -15.06 -1.19
CA ASN A 36 -14.77 -16.53 -1.12
C ASN A 36 -13.71 -17.20 -2.01
N MET A 37 -12.96 -16.44 -2.81
CA MET A 37 -11.87 -16.99 -3.60
C MET A 37 -10.74 -17.49 -2.70
N LYS A 38 -9.98 -18.48 -3.16
CA LYS A 38 -8.89 -19.08 -2.38
C LYS A 38 -7.86 -18.06 -1.94
N ASN A 39 -7.41 -17.22 -2.87
CA ASN A 39 -6.33 -16.26 -2.64
C ASN A 39 -6.87 -14.83 -2.82
N VAL A 40 -6.89 -14.06 -1.74
CA VAL A 40 -7.34 -12.66 -1.73
C VAL A 40 -6.18 -11.76 -1.39
N HIS A 41 -5.96 -10.78 -2.25
CA HIS A 41 -4.89 -9.81 -2.15
C HIS A 41 -5.44 -8.39 -2.22
N PHE A 42 -4.81 -7.47 -1.50
CA PHE A 42 -5.09 -6.04 -1.60
C PHE A 42 -3.83 -5.30 -2.01
N LEU A 43 -4.00 -4.29 -2.85
CA LEU A 43 -2.97 -3.29 -3.15
C LEU A 43 -3.48 -1.93 -2.71
N PHE A 44 -2.81 -1.36 -1.70
CA PHE A 44 -3.08 -0.04 -1.18
C PHE A 44 -2.12 0.99 -1.79
N GLY A 45 -2.67 2.11 -2.24
CA GLY A 45 -1.91 3.29 -2.63
C GLY A 45 -2.21 4.48 -1.72
N SER A 46 -1.65 5.65 -2.03
CA SER A 46 -1.72 6.86 -1.21
C SER A 46 -3.15 7.31 -0.86
N GLY A 47 -4.14 6.97 -1.69
CA GLY A 47 -5.54 7.28 -1.41
C GLY A 47 -6.10 6.63 -0.15
N THR A 48 -5.51 5.54 0.35
CA THR A 48 -5.97 4.91 1.60
C THR A 48 -5.56 5.69 2.84
N SER A 49 -4.47 6.45 2.78
CA SER A 49 -3.94 7.27 3.89
C SER A 49 -4.40 8.72 3.85
N CYS A 50 -5.12 9.13 2.79
CA CYS A 50 -5.76 10.45 2.72
C CYS A 50 -6.96 10.54 3.69
N PRO A 51 -7.20 11.72 4.31
CA PRO A 51 -6.45 12.98 4.20
C PRO A 51 -5.31 13.14 5.21
N ALA A 52 -5.01 12.14 6.04
CA ALA A 52 -3.98 12.24 7.08
C ALA A 52 -2.58 12.47 6.49
N ILE A 53 -2.29 11.84 5.35
CA ILE A 53 -1.05 12.05 4.61
C ILE A 53 -1.39 12.70 3.26
N PRO A 54 -0.71 13.78 2.88
CA PRO A 54 -0.96 14.43 1.62
C PRO A 54 -0.64 13.49 0.45
N ASN A 55 -1.43 13.59 -0.61
CA ASN A 55 -1.10 12.93 -1.88
C ASN A 55 0.12 13.59 -2.54
N MET A 56 0.60 13.05 -3.65
CA MET A 56 1.79 13.53 -4.35
C MET A 56 1.74 15.03 -4.70
N LYS A 57 0.56 15.54 -5.07
CA LYS A 57 0.36 16.96 -5.37
C LYS A 57 0.50 17.82 -4.11
N GLY A 58 -0.18 17.46 -3.03
CA GLY A 58 -0.10 18.16 -1.76
C GLY A 58 1.32 18.11 -1.17
N LEU A 59 2.02 16.98 -1.36
CA LEU A 59 3.40 16.85 -0.93
C LEU A 59 4.33 17.78 -1.70
N PHE A 60 4.15 17.88 -3.01
CA PHE A 60 4.89 18.83 -3.83
C PHE A 60 4.65 20.29 -3.38
N GLU A 61 3.40 20.67 -3.15
CA GLU A 61 3.04 22.03 -2.70
C GLU A 61 3.75 22.40 -1.39
N LYS A 62 3.80 21.46 -0.43
CA LYS A 62 4.52 21.65 0.84
C LYS A 62 6.03 21.76 0.67
N VAL A 63 6.61 20.92 -0.19
CA VAL A 63 8.06 20.99 -0.50
C VAL A 63 8.39 22.31 -1.18
N GLU A 64 7.59 22.75 -2.14
CA GLU A 64 7.80 24.02 -2.85
C GLU A 64 7.73 25.21 -1.89
N GLU A 65 6.74 25.25 -0.99
CA GLU A 65 6.59 26.32 0.01
C GLU A 65 7.80 26.39 0.95
N LYS A 66 8.23 25.24 1.48
CA LYS A 66 9.39 25.17 2.39
C LYS A 66 10.70 25.55 1.69
N ILE A 67 10.91 25.14 0.44
CA ILE A 67 12.11 25.55 -0.34
C ILE A 67 12.14 27.06 -0.58
N LYS A 68 11.00 27.69 -0.88
CA LYS A 68 10.92 29.15 -1.09
C LYS A 68 11.31 29.94 0.15
N THR A 69 10.92 29.45 1.32
CA THR A 69 11.15 30.13 2.61
C THR A 69 12.48 29.81 3.27
N GLU A 70 13.16 28.72 2.88
CA GLU A 70 14.40 28.26 3.50
C GLU A 70 15.59 29.14 3.09
N SER A 71 16.22 29.76 4.08
CA SER A 71 17.38 30.63 3.88
C SER A 71 18.70 29.88 3.63
N ASN A 72 18.78 28.62 4.09
CA ASN A 72 19.99 27.80 3.95
C ASN A 72 20.12 27.15 2.58
N ILE A 73 19.11 27.22 1.72
CA ILE A 73 19.17 26.76 0.33
C ILE A 73 19.57 27.92 -0.58
N GLN A 74 20.69 27.75 -1.30
CA GLN A 74 21.17 28.74 -2.23
C GLN A 74 20.18 29.04 -3.35
N GLU A 75 20.12 30.27 -3.84
CA GLU A 75 19.17 30.71 -4.85
C GLU A 75 19.30 29.92 -6.16
N ASP A 76 20.51 29.51 -6.53
CA ASP A 76 20.74 28.64 -7.70
C ASP A 76 20.05 27.30 -7.57
N ASN A 77 20.00 26.72 -6.38
CA ASN A 77 19.30 25.46 -6.11
C ASN A 77 17.77 25.63 -6.08
N LYS A 78 17.26 26.77 -5.60
CA LYS A 78 15.83 27.10 -5.72
C LYS A 78 15.42 27.24 -7.19
N ASN A 79 16.22 27.91 -7.98
CA ASN A 79 16.02 28.06 -9.43
C ASN A 79 16.11 26.71 -10.17
N LEU A 80 17.06 25.86 -9.77
CA LEU A 80 17.17 24.49 -10.28
C LEU A 80 15.90 23.67 -9.98
N PHE A 81 15.44 23.67 -8.72
CA PHE A 81 14.21 23.00 -8.31
C PHE A 81 13.03 23.48 -9.13
N ASN A 82 12.84 24.80 -9.26
CA ASN A 82 11.75 25.39 -10.05
C ASN A 82 11.82 24.98 -11.54
N THR A 83 13.02 24.91 -12.10
CA THR A 83 13.23 24.52 -13.50
C THR A 83 12.86 23.05 -13.73
N ILE A 84 13.29 22.17 -12.82
CA ILE A 84 12.98 20.74 -12.90
C ILE A 84 11.48 20.54 -12.70
N SER A 85 10.87 21.20 -11.69
CA SER A 85 9.45 21.09 -11.37
C SER A 85 8.54 21.38 -12.56
N LYS A 86 8.82 22.47 -13.28
CA LYS A 86 8.07 22.82 -14.50
C LYS A 86 8.19 21.77 -15.59
N LYS A 87 9.37 21.13 -15.75
CA LYS A 87 9.60 20.10 -16.77
C LYS A 87 9.01 18.75 -16.41
N LYS A 88 8.82 18.50 -15.11
CA LYS A 88 8.37 17.23 -14.54
C LYS A 88 6.94 17.30 -14.00
N ASN A 89 6.15 18.28 -14.46
CA ASN A 89 4.74 18.45 -14.10
C ASN A 89 4.49 18.41 -12.58
N ASN A 90 5.43 18.99 -11.80
CA ASN A 90 5.39 19.03 -10.36
C ASN A 90 5.37 17.64 -9.67
N ASN A 91 5.87 16.62 -10.35
CA ASN A 91 6.02 15.29 -9.76
C ASN A 91 7.28 15.24 -8.91
N ILE A 92 7.12 15.18 -7.57
CA ILE A 92 8.23 15.23 -6.62
C ILE A 92 9.20 14.05 -6.78
N GLU A 93 8.68 12.89 -7.18
CA GLU A 93 9.48 11.69 -7.40
C GLU A 93 10.41 11.86 -8.61
N GLU A 94 9.89 12.38 -9.71
CA GLU A 94 10.70 12.66 -10.89
C GLU A 94 11.71 13.78 -10.64
N ILE A 95 11.35 14.78 -9.81
CA ILE A 95 12.25 15.86 -9.40
C ILE A 95 13.43 15.28 -8.64
N LEU A 96 13.17 14.44 -7.62
CA LEU A 96 14.23 13.75 -6.88
C LEU A 96 15.07 12.86 -7.79
N GLY A 97 14.46 12.17 -8.76
CA GLY A 97 15.19 11.36 -9.75
C GLY A 97 16.21 12.14 -10.54
N VAL A 98 15.86 13.36 -10.99
CA VAL A 98 16.80 14.27 -11.68
C VAL A 98 17.90 14.74 -10.74
N LEU A 99 17.56 15.08 -9.49
CA LEU A 99 18.55 15.54 -8.50
C LEU A 99 19.52 14.42 -8.12
N TYR A 100 19.07 13.19 -7.91
CA TYR A 100 19.95 12.04 -7.69
C TYR A 100 20.86 11.77 -8.89
N SER A 101 20.34 11.84 -10.12
CA SER A 101 21.15 11.67 -11.33
C SER A 101 22.23 12.75 -11.42
N LYS A 102 21.89 14.02 -11.08
CA LYS A 102 22.87 15.12 -11.01
C LYS A 102 23.92 14.84 -9.94
N ARG A 103 23.54 14.37 -8.76
CA ARG A 103 24.46 14.03 -7.67
C ARG A 103 25.45 12.95 -8.09
N GLU A 104 24.98 11.86 -8.67
CA GLU A 104 25.83 10.76 -9.13
C GLU A 104 26.76 11.20 -10.28
N PHE A 105 26.29 12.06 -11.19
CA PHE A 105 27.13 12.65 -12.22
C PHE A 105 28.27 13.49 -11.61
N LEU A 106 27.96 14.33 -10.63
CA LEU A 106 28.98 15.16 -9.96
C LEU A 106 30.00 14.31 -9.19
N LYS A 107 29.55 13.25 -8.53
CA LYS A 107 30.41 12.27 -7.84
C LYS A 107 31.37 11.55 -8.79
N GLY A 108 30.95 11.30 -10.03
CA GLY A 108 31.77 10.64 -11.05
C GLY A 108 32.85 11.50 -11.66
N ILE A 109 32.84 12.85 -11.44
CA ILE A 109 33.76 13.80 -12.06
C ILE A 109 34.79 14.34 -11.06
N ILE A 110 34.36 14.64 -9.83
CA ILE A 110 35.15 15.27 -8.79
C ILE A 110 34.88 14.57 -7.47
N GLU A 111 35.89 14.39 -6.63
CA GLU A 111 35.71 13.87 -5.28
C GLU A 111 34.63 14.70 -4.53
N PRO A 112 33.68 14.08 -3.84
CA PRO A 112 32.56 14.76 -3.19
C PRO A 112 33.02 15.83 -2.19
N GLU A 113 34.17 15.62 -1.54
CA GLU A 113 34.74 16.54 -0.54
C GLU A 113 35.24 17.84 -1.15
N ASP A 114 35.62 17.80 -2.41
CA ASP A 114 36.18 18.95 -3.14
C ASP A 114 35.14 19.70 -3.99
N SER A 115 33.95 19.14 -4.14
CA SER A 115 32.90 19.69 -5.00
C SER A 115 31.81 20.43 -4.21
N GLU A 116 31.85 21.75 -4.23
CA GLU A 116 30.79 22.59 -3.66
C GLU A 116 29.44 22.31 -4.32
N LYS A 117 29.42 22.08 -5.63
CA LYS A 117 28.19 21.74 -6.38
C LYS A 117 27.61 20.44 -5.93
N TYR A 118 28.43 19.44 -5.58
CA TYR A 118 27.95 18.16 -5.01
C TYR A 118 27.31 18.39 -3.64
N LYS A 119 27.98 19.10 -2.74
CA LYS A 119 27.50 19.41 -1.38
C LYS A 119 26.15 20.13 -1.42
N GLU A 120 26.05 21.16 -2.26
CA GLU A 120 24.80 21.92 -2.40
C GLU A 120 23.65 21.08 -3.03
N CYS A 121 23.96 20.24 -4.02
CA CYS A 121 22.97 19.31 -4.59
C CYS A 121 22.49 18.30 -3.54
N ASN A 122 23.42 17.74 -2.77
CA ASN A 122 23.12 16.78 -1.72
C ASN A 122 22.28 17.42 -0.60
N LYS A 123 22.60 18.63 -0.21
CA LYS A 123 21.84 19.42 0.77
C LYS A 123 20.39 19.67 0.33
N LEU A 124 20.17 20.00 -0.94
CA LEU A 124 18.82 20.15 -1.49
C LEU A 124 18.06 18.82 -1.45
N ILE A 125 18.70 17.72 -1.84
CA ILE A 125 18.11 16.38 -1.79
C ILE A 125 17.65 16.05 -0.37
N HIS A 126 18.57 16.15 0.61
CA HIS A 126 18.26 15.82 2.00
C HIS A 126 17.18 16.73 2.60
N PHE A 127 17.16 18.00 2.21
CA PHE A 127 16.11 18.91 2.63
C PHE A 127 14.73 18.45 2.13
N ILE A 128 14.62 18.07 0.86
CA ILE A 128 13.37 17.53 0.29
C ILE A 128 12.98 16.22 0.96
N GLU A 129 13.92 15.28 1.10
CA GLU A 129 13.69 13.98 1.76
C GLU A 129 13.20 14.16 3.18
N LYS A 130 13.79 15.09 3.93
CA LYS A 130 13.37 15.37 5.31
C LYS A 130 11.95 15.93 5.36
N ILE A 131 11.57 16.83 4.47
CA ILE A 131 10.21 17.34 4.40
C ILE A 131 9.22 16.19 4.16
N ILE A 132 9.53 15.31 3.20
CA ILE A 132 8.67 14.17 2.88
C ILE A 132 8.57 13.23 4.08
N PHE A 133 9.70 12.96 4.75
CA PHE A 133 9.71 12.13 5.96
C PHE A 133 8.83 12.75 7.06
N ASP A 134 8.98 14.04 7.34
CA ASP A 134 8.22 14.74 8.38
C ASP A 134 6.70 14.74 8.09
N GLU A 135 6.30 14.81 6.80
CA GLU A 135 4.90 14.75 6.38
C GLU A 135 4.29 13.33 6.48
N ILE A 136 5.10 12.29 6.40
CA ILE A 136 4.66 10.90 6.54
C ILE A 136 4.75 10.42 7.99
N ASN A 137 5.70 10.93 8.77
CA ASN A 137 5.91 10.56 10.17
C ASN A 137 4.94 11.31 11.10
N ILE A 138 3.68 10.97 10.98
CA ILE A 138 2.57 11.59 11.69
C ILE A 138 2.35 10.99 13.08
N SER A 139 1.76 11.79 13.99
CA SER A 139 1.24 11.30 15.27
C SER A 139 -0.15 10.69 15.09
N PHE A 140 -0.36 9.46 15.54
CA PHE A 140 -1.65 8.77 15.48
C PHE A 140 -2.65 9.22 16.56
N THR A 141 -2.28 10.18 17.41
CA THR A 141 -3.14 10.72 18.47
C THR A 141 -3.87 12.01 18.05
N GLU A 142 -3.52 12.60 16.91
CA GLU A 142 -4.19 13.76 16.38
C GLU A 142 -5.53 13.41 15.73
N ASN A 143 -6.55 14.24 15.89
CA ASN A 143 -7.93 13.94 15.48
C ASN A 143 -8.07 13.47 14.02
N ALA A 144 -7.43 14.16 13.06
CA ALA A 144 -7.52 13.79 11.66
C ALA A 144 -6.90 12.42 11.38
N ASN A 145 -5.74 12.13 12.00
CA ASN A 145 -5.00 10.88 11.83
C ASN A 145 -5.73 9.72 12.51
N THR A 146 -6.36 9.98 13.66
CA THR A 146 -7.19 8.99 14.36
C THR A 146 -8.37 8.53 13.50
N VAL A 147 -9.02 9.44 12.76
CA VAL A 147 -10.12 9.07 11.86
C VAL A 147 -9.65 8.10 10.77
N VAL A 148 -8.50 8.34 10.14
CA VAL A 148 -7.94 7.42 9.14
C VAL A 148 -7.52 6.10 9.78
N LEU A 149 -6.90 6.13 10.95
CA LEU A 149 -6.53 4.92 11.68
C LEU A 149 -7.78 4.07 12.02
N ASP A 150 -8.89 4.67 12.41
CA ASP A 150 -10.14 3.95 12.69
C ASP A 150 -10.76 3.32 11.45
N ILE A 151 -10.55 3.91 10.26
CA ILE A 151 -10.94 3.29 8.99
C ILE A 151 -10.09 2.03 8.74
N TYR A 152 -8.76 2.08 8.95
CA TYR A 152 -7.88 0.91 8.84
C TYR A 152 -8.26 -0.18 9.85
N LYS A 153 -8.55 0.19 11.10
CA LYS A 153 -9.05 -0.79 12.10
C LYS A 153 -10.35 -1.45 11.64
N SER A 154 -11.32 -0.65 11.16
CA SER A 154 -12.59 -1.18 10.64
C SER A 154 -12.38 -2.10 9.44
N PHE A 155 -11.44 -1.77 8.54
CA PHE A 155 -11.05 -2.63 7.44
C PHE A 155 -10.52 -3.97 7.95
N TYR A 156 -9.54 -3.97 8.84
CA TYR A 156 -8.94 -5.19 9.37
C TYR A 156 -9.93 -6.04 10.18
N GLN A 157 -10.82 -5.42 10.94
CA GLN A 157 -11.91 -6.14 11.62
C GLN A 157 -12.81 -6.89 10.64
N LYS A 158 -13.10 -6.30 9.49
CA LYS A 158 -13.94 -6.93 8.46
C LYS A 158 -13.24 -8.08 7.74
N ILE A 159 -11.94 -7.98 7.46
CA ILE A 159 -11.23 -9.00 6.68
C ILE A 159 -10.60 -10.11 7.51
N ALA A 160 -10.32 -9.87 8.80
CA ALA A 160 -9.64 -10.83 9.67
C ALA A 160 -10.47 -12.10 9.97
N LEU A 161 -11.79 -12.03 9.86
CA LEU A 161 -12.70 -13.14 10.13
C LEU A 161 -12.90 -14.08 8.93
N ARG A 162 -11.99 -14.09 7.99
CA ARG A 162 -12.03 -14.98 6.84
C ARG A 162 -11.95 -16.44 7.27
N ASN A 163 -12.66 -17.33 6.54
CA ASN A 163 -12.62 -18.75 6.81
C ASN A 163 -11.18 -19.28 6.90
N LYS A 164 -10.88 -20.03 7.97
CA LYS A 164 -9.56 -20.60 8.27
C LYS A 164 -9.03 -21.56 7.21
N ASP A 165 -9.93 -22.20 6.46
CA ASP A 165 -9.56 -23.13 5.39
C ASP A 165 -9.09 -22.46 4.10
N LEU A 166 -9.26 -21.13 4.02
CA LEU A 166 -8.74 -20.31 2.91
C LEU A 166 -7.37 -19.74 3.23
N SER A 167 -6.61 -19.40 2.18
CA SER A 167 -5.31 -18.75 2.31
C SER A 167 -5.44 -17.42 3.08
N ARG A 168 -4.43 -17.07 3.88
CA ARG A 168 -4.40 -15.78 4.59
C ARG A 168 -4.34 -14.63 3.58
N ILE A 169 -4.92 -13.50 3.98
CA ILE A 169 -4.96 -12.30 3.14
C ILE A 169 -3.57 -11.71 3.03
N ASN A 170 -3.21 -11.29 1.82
CA ASN A 170 -1.99 -10.56 1.54
C ASN A 170 -2.31 -9.09 1.29
N ILE A 171 -1.69 -8.20 2.05
CA ILE A 171 -1.80 -6.75 1.91
C ILE A 171 -0.49 -6.24 1.32
N PHE A 172 -0.55 -5.78 0.08
CA PHE A 172 0.53 -5.05 -0.56
C PHE A 172 0.26 -3.57 -0.45
N THR A 173 1.28 -2.78 -0.17
CA THR A 173 1.12 -1.32 -0.11
C THR A 173 2.32 -0.61 -0.70
N THR A 174 2.04 0.45 -1.45
CA THR A 174 3.05 1.41 -1.91
C THR A 174 3.28 2.52 -0.87
N ASN A 175 2.46 2.55 0.20
CA ASN A 175 2.55 3.58 1.23
C ASN A 175 3.69 3.29 2.21
N ASN A 176 4.47 4.31 2.51
CA ASN A 176 5.58 4.22 3.47
C ASN A 176 5.15 4.45 4.93
N ASP A 177 3.91 4.93 5.17
CA ASP A 177 3.34 5.19 6.50
C ASP A 177 3.12 3.91 7.32
N LEU A 178 2.74 4.08 8.60
CA LEU A 178 2.53 2.98 9.54
C LEU A 178 1.06 2.75 9.91
N PHE A 179 0.09 3.19 9.10
CA PHE A 179 -1.33 2.98 9.39
C PHE A 179 -1.72 1.50 9.47
N ASN A 180 -1.14 0.67 8.59
CA ASN A 180 -1.39 -0.78 8.61
C ASN A 180 -0.91 -1.40 9.92
N GLU A 181 0.34 -1.15 10.28
CA GLU A 181 0.96 -1.70 11.50
C GLU A 181 0.24 -1.21 12.76
N GLN A 182 -0.06 0.08 12.85
CA GLN A 182 -0.77 0.65 14.00
C GLN A 182 -2.19 0.08 14.15
N ALA A 183 -2.90 -0.15 13.05
CA ALA A 183 -4.23 -0.75 13.09
C ALA A 183 -4.18 -2.22 13.51
N LEU A 184 -3.23 -2.99 12.98
CA LEU A 184 -3.03 -4.41 13.31
C LEU A 184 -2.63 -4.59 14.78
N ASP A 185 -1.70 -3.78 15.26
CA ASP A 185 -1.26 -3.79 16.67
C ASP A 185 -2.42 -3.43 17.62
N ALA A 186 -3.18 -2.36 17.29
CA ALA A 186 -4.32 -1.94 18.10
C ALA A 186 -5.45 -2.99 18.19
N LEU A 187 -5.58 -3.83 17.18
CA LEU A 187 -6.57 -4.91 17.10
C LEU A 187 -6.04 -6.26 17.58
N ASN A 188 -4.75 -6.35 17.95
CA ASN A 188 -4.12 -7.62 18.31
C ASN A 188 -4.18 -8.67 17.18
N ILE A 189 -4.11 -8.21 15.93
CA ILE A 189 -4.09 -9.08 14.74
C ILE A 189 -2.63 -9.38 14.40
N HIS A 190 -2.29 -10.66 14.33
CA HIS A 190 -0.94 -11.06 13.95
C HIS A 190 -0.64 -10.74 12.49
N TYR A 191 0.57 -10.27 12.21
CA TYR A 191 1.02 -10.06 10.83
C TYR A 191 2.48 -10.47 10.65
N ILE A 192 2.83 -10.82 9.41
CA ILE A 192 4.20 -11.06 8.96
C ILE A 192 4.51 -10.01 7.90
N ASN A 193 5.57 -9.23 8.16
CA ASN A 193 6.03 -8.14 7.28
C ASN A 193 7.43 -8.37 6.69
N GLY A 194 7.94 -9.60 6.80
CA GLY A 194 9.27 -9.96 6.30
C GLY A 194 10.40 -9.71 7.30
N PHE A 195 10.11 -9.24 8.51
CA PHE A 195 11.13 -9.03 9.54
C PHE A 195 11.13 -10.15 10.59
N ASN A 196 12.32 -10.50 11.04
CA ASN A 196 12.55 -11.50 12.08
C ASN A 196 13.50 -10.97 13.13
N GLY A 197 13.27 -11.37 14.37
CA GLY A 197 14.09 -11.01 15.54
C GLY A 197 13.22 -10.54 16.72
N GLY A 198 13.83 -10.45 17.90
CA GLY A 198 13.19 -9.94 19.11
C GLY A 198 13.42 -8.45 19.30
N LEU A 199 14.61 -8.11 19.85
CA LEU A 199 15.01 -6.71 20.09
C LEU A 199 15.45 -6.01 18.81
N ASN A 200 16.18 -6.70 17.96
CA ASN A 200 16.60 -6.21 16.66
C ASN A 200 15.87 -7.04 15.60
N LYS A 201 15.11 -6.37 14.74
CA LYS A 201 14.37 -7.01 13.67
C LYS A 201 15.07 -6.72 12.34
N TYR A 202 15.47 -7.78 11.66
CA TYR A 202 16.13 -7.72 10.37
C TYR A 202 15.26 -8.33 9.27
N PHE A 203 15.33 -7.74 8.09
CA PHE A 203 14.59 -8.24 6.94
C PHE A 203 15.09 -9.62 6.53
N ASN A 204 14.15 -10.52 6.32
CA ASN A 204 14.38 -11.85 5.77
C ASN A 204 13.13 -12.28 4.98
N PRO A 205 13.18 -12.34 3.65
CA PRO A 205 12.03 -12.70 2.82
C PRO A 205 11.51 -14.11 3.09
N ALA A 206 12.33 -15.02 3.63
CA ALA A 206 11.88 -16.35 4.03
C ALA A 206 10.76 -16.31 5.08
N MET A 207 10.59 -15.20 5.80
CA MET A 207 9.50 -15.04 6.76
C MET A 207 8.12 -15.13 6.12
N PHE A 208 7.97 -14.78 4.86
CA PHE A 208 6.70 -14.91 4.15
C PHE A 208 6.27 -16.37 3.90
N ASN A 209 7.16 -17.34 4.16
CA ASN A 209 6.85 -18.77 4.14
C ASN A 209 6.44 -19.31 5.51
N TYR A 210 6.45 -18.48 6.57
CA TYR A 210 6.04 -18.88 7.91
C TYR A 210 4.58 -18.50 8.17
N THR A 211 3.98 -19.18 9.14
CA THR A 211 2.66 -18.84 9.66
C THR A 211 2.65 -19.03 11.17
N TYR A 212 1.76 -18.32 11.85
CA TYR A 212 1.53 -18.55 13.28
C TYR A 212 0.52 -19.69 13.46
N SER A 213 0.81 -20.57 14.44
CA SER A 213 -0.12 -21.60 14.87
C SER A 213 -0.23 -21.64 16.40
N LYS A 214 -1.42 -21.94 16.89
CA LYS A 214 -1.69 -22.14 18.32
C LYS A 214 -1.70 -23.62 18.65
N ARG A 215 -1.18 -23.98 19.81
CA ARG A 215 -1.27 -25.34 20.34
C ARG A 215 -2.67 -25.56 20.91
N MET A 216 -3.36 -26.58 20.43
CA MET A 216 -4.75 -26.87 20.78
C MET A 216 -4.88 -27.82 21.96
N ASP A 217 -3.87 -28.66 22.21
CA ASP A 217 -3.85 -29.64 23.27
C ASP A 217 -2.50 -29.59 24.01
N THR A 218 -2.50 -29.81 25.31
CA THR A 218 -1.29 -29.91 26.12
C THR A 218 -0.71 -31.31 26.16
N THR A 219 -1.48 -32.32 25.81
CA THR A 219 -1.11 -33.74 25.89
C THR A 219 -0.60 -34.25 24.55
N ILE A 220 -1.12 -33.75 23.46
CA ILE A 220 -0.74 -34.12 22.09
C ILE A 220 -0.30 -32.84 21.36
N ASP A 221 0.78 -32.90 20.58
CA ASP A 221 1.26 -31.76 19.77
C ASP A 221 0.33 -31.53 18.56
N ARG A 222 -0.85 -31.01 18.86
CA ARG A 222 -1.83 -30.59 17.86
C ARG A 222 -1.77 -29.07 17.72
N PHE A 223 -1.48 -28.62 16.51
CA PHE A 223 -1.39 -27.21 16.16
C PHE A 223 -2.44 -26.84 15.11
N GLU A 224 -3.07 -25.68 15.28
CA GLU A 224 -3.96 -25.10 14.29
C GLU A 224 -3.47 -23.70 13.90
N PRO A 225 -3.52 -23.33 12.61
CA PRO A 225 -3.15 -21.97 12.17
C PRO A 225 -3.98 -20.91 12.88
N VAL A 226 -3.35 -19.81 13.28
CA VAL A 226 -4.06 -18.65 13.84
C VAL A 226 -4.96 -18.05 12.78
N GLU A 227 -6.23 -17.83 13.12
CA GLU A 227 -7.23 -17.33 12.17
C GLU A 227 -6.99 -15.85 11.82
N ASN A 228 -6.77 -15.01 12.84
CA ASN A 228 -6.57 -13.58 12.69
C ASN A 228 -5.12 -13.26 12.36
N MET A 229 -4.75 -13.45 11.10
CA MET A 229 -3.39 -13.21 10.61
C MET A 229 -3.42 -12.71 9.17
N VAL A 230 -2.55 -11.75 8.86
CA VAL A 230 -2.33 -11.22 7.51
C VAL A 230 -0.84 -11.20 7.17
N TYR A 231 -0.52 -11.18 5.87
CA TYR A 231 0.81 -10.85 5.38
C TYR A 231 0.82 -9.41 4.88
N LEU A 232 1.78 -8.63 5.35
CA LEU A 232 1.93 -7.20 5.00
C LEU A 232 3.21 -6.99 4.21
N TYR A 233 3.09 -6.54 2.98
CA TYR A 233 4.20 -6.32 2.05
C TYR A 233 4.29 -4.82 1.72
N LYS A 234 5.28 -4.13 2.27
CA LYS A 234 5.53 -2.72 1.95
C LYS A 234 6.49 -2.63 0.76
N ILE A 235 5.92 -2.72 -0.44
CA ILE A 235 6.70 -2.88 -1.69
C ILE A 235 7.55 -1.65 -2.06
N HIS A 236 7.29 -0.49 -1.44
CA HIS A 236 8.09 0.73 -1.56
C HIS A 236 8.86 1.08 -0.28
N GLY A 237 8.93 0.17 0.69
CA GLY A 237 9.60 0.40 1.95
C GLY A 237 8.71 1.07 3.01
N SER A 238 9.32 1.44 4.12
CA SER A 238 8.65 2.02 5.27
C SER A 238 9.51 3.10 5.92
N ILE A 239 8.86 4.08 6.54
CA ILE A 239 9.56 5.16 7.26
C ILE A 239 10.36 4.68 8.47
N ASN A 240 10.08 3.48 8.99
CA ASN A 240 10.78 2.87 10.11
C ASN A 240 11.84 1.84 9.70
N TRP A 241 12.15 1.71 8.40
CA TRP A 241 13.24 0.86 7.94
C TRP A 241 14.52 1.67 7.76
N ILE A 242 15.64 1.09 8.15
CA ILE A 242 16.96 1.69 8.00
C ILE A 242 17.94 0.71 7.37
N GLU A 243 18.88 1.23 6.58
CA GLU A 243 20.03 0.44 6.13
C GLU A 243 20.95 0.15 7.32
N ASP A 244 21.27 -1.13 7.50
CA ASP A 244 22.23 -1.59 8.50
C ASP A 244 23.18 -2.60 7.88
N THR A 245 24.29 -2.10 7.36
CA THR A 245 25.37 -2.92 6.78
C THR A 245 26.46 -3.25 7.80
N SER A 246 26.35 -2.76 9.04
CA SER A 246 27.36 -2.92 10.09
C SER A 246 27.38 -4.31 10.72
N SER A 247 26.31 -5.06 10.56
CA SER A 247 26.18 -6.41 11.14
C SER A 247 26.52 -7.47 10.10
N ASN A 248 27.57 -8.27 10.35
CA ASN A 248 27.91 -9.43 9.53
C ASN A 248 26.79 -10.48 9.42
N ASN A 249 25.77 -10.38 10.25
CA ASN A 249 24.64 -11.31 10.31
C ASN A 249 23.39 -10.78 9.57
N ASN A 250 23.43 -9.55 9.05
CA ASN A 250 22.32 -8.94 8.31
C ASN A 250 22.60 -9.01 6.80
N TYR A 251 22.34 -10.18 6.22
CA TYR A 251 22.57 -10.41 4.78
C TYR A 251 21.82 -9.45 3.87
N PHE A 252 20.59 -9.07 4.26
CA PHE A 252 19.74 -8.21 3.47
C PHE A 252 19.95 -6.71 3.75
N GLY A 253 20.72 -6.35 4.78
CA GLY A 253 21.16 -5.00 5.07
C GLY A 253 20.06 -4.03 5.54
N ILE A 254 18.88 -4.54 5.91
CA ILE A 254 17.74 -3.71 6.36
C ILE A 254 17.30 -4.13 7.75
N LYS A 255 17.10 -3.12 8.61
CA LYS A 255 16.59 -3.25 9.98
C LYS A 255 15.28 -2.47 10.13
N GLU A 256 14.33 -3.02 10.88
CA GLU A 256 13.12 -2.31 11.31
C GLU A 256 13.34 -1.67 12.69
N GLU A 257 13.12 -0.36 12.75
CA GLU A 257 13.18 0.38 14.02
C GLU A 257 11.80 0.56 14.64
N TYR A 258 11.74 0.60 15.97
CA TYR A 258 10.48 0.82 16.68
C TYR A 258 9.86 2.19 16.43
N LYS A 259 10.70 3.22 16.31
CA LYS A 259 10.29 4.60 15.99
C LYS A 259 10.99 5.07 14.75
N PRO A 260 10.26 5.63 13.78
CA PRO A 260 10.88 6.26 12.63
C PRO A 260 11.80 7.41 13.06
N PHE A 261 12.97 7.50 12.44
CA PHE A 261 13.86 8.66 12.55
C PHE A 261 14.52 8.92 11.20
N TYR A 262 14.73 10.19 10.90
CA TYR A 262 15.42 10.58 9.67
C TYR A 262 16.93 10.53 9.90
N ASP A 263 17.64 9.82 9.04
CA ASP A 263 19.11 9.75 9.03
C ASP A 263 19.59 9.99 7.58
N GLU A 264 20.32 11.06 7.38
CA GLU A 264 20.87 11.46 6.06
C GLU A 264 21.78 10.39 5.45
N THR A 265 22.41 9.56 6.28
CA THR A 265 23.36 8.52 5.86
C THR A 265 22.73 7.18 5.60
N LYS A 266 21.49 6.94 6.07
CA LYS A 266 20.80 5.63 6.07
C LYS A 266 19.43 5.72 5.42
N SER A 267 19.29 6.47 4.35
CA SER A 267 18.01 6.63 3.66
C SER A 267 17.51 5.31 3.09
N THR A 268 16.41 4.83 3.65
CA THR A 268 15.70 3.62 3.21
C THR A 268 14.42 3.90 2.46
N LEU A 269 13.99 5.17 2.43
CA LEU A 269 12.84 5.53 1.62
C LEU A 269 13.19 5.41 0.15
N ILE A 270 12.57 4.46 -0.53
CA ILE A 270 12.58 4.46 -1.98
C ILE A 270 11.56 5.48 -2.44
N TYR A 271 12.11 6.65 -2.73
CA TYR A 271 11.39 7.55 -3.62
C TYR A 271 11.33 6.87 -5.00
N PRO A 272 10.17 6.81 -5.63
CA PRO A 272 10.03 6.26 -6.97
C PRO A 272 10.82 7.12 -7.97
N THR A 273 12.11 6.81 -8.16
CA THR A 273 13.00 7.49 -9.07
C THR A 273 13.39 6.60 -10.23
N PRO A 274 13.71 7.15 -11.42
CA PRO A 274 14.24 6.35 -12.54
C PRO A 274 15.49 5.52 -12.18
N MET A 275 16.25 5.92 -11.16
CA MET A 275 17.36 5.15 -10.59
C MET A 275 16.92 3.99 -9.69
N LYS A 276 15.61 3.82 -9.47
CA LYS A 276 15.04 2.65 -8.79
C LYS A 276 15.49 1.33 -9.40
N GLN A 277 15.72 1.26 -10.71
CA GLN A 277 16.18 0.02 -11.33
C GLN A 277 17.43 -0.53 -10.63
N ASN A 278 18.37 0.29 -10.21
CA ASN A 278 19.56 -0.17 -9.51
C ASN A 278 19.29 -0.49 -8.02
N LYS A 279 18.38 0.22 -7.34
CA LYS A 279 18.00 -0.06 -5.94
C LYS A 279 16.86 -1.09 -5.83
N SER A 280 15.92 -1.14 -6.77
CA SER A 280 14.86 -2.15 -6.82
C SER A 280 15.35 -3.53 -7.25
N LEU A 281 16.53 -3.64 -7.83
CA LEU A 281 17.21 -4.91 -8.09
C LEU A 281 17.91 -5.46 -6.84
N GLY A 282 18.02 -4.66 -5.78
CA GLY A 282 18.56 -5.07 -4.48
C GLY A 282 17.45 -5.46 -3.50
N SER A 283 17.79 -6.32 -2.53
CA SER A 283 16.93 -6.59 -1.38
C SER A 283 16.73 -5.29 -0.56
N PRO A 284 15.56 -5.07 0.08
CA PRO A 284 14.40 -5.98 0.19
C PRO A 284 13.41 -5.90 -0.98
N TYR A 285 13.56 -4.94 -1.88
CA TYR A 285 12.54 -4.56 -2.85
C TYR A 285 12.35 -5.60 -3.94
N SER A 286 13.45 -6.15 -4.49
CA SER A 286 13.38 -7.24 -5.46
C SER A 286 12.65 -8.46 -4.91
N ASP A 287 12.85 -8.75 -3.62
CA ASP A 287 12.18 -9.86 -2.95
C ASP A 287 10.68 -9.57 -2.77
N LEU A 288 10.31 -8.35 -2.35
CA LEU A 288 8.92 -7.93 -2.19
C LEU A 288 8.16 -7.89 -3.51
N PHE A 289 8.78 -7.40 -4.60
CA PHE A 289 8.18 -7.44 -5.94
C PHE A 289 8.03 -8.88 -6.46
N ARG A 290 9.00 -9.75 -6.16
CA ARG A 290 8.91 -11.18 -6.48
C ARG A 290 7.76 -11.86 -5.73
N GLU A 291 7.59 -11.57 -4.44
CA GLU A 291 6.45 -12.04 -3.66
C GLU A 291 5.13 -11.53 -4.24
N PHE A 292 5.05 -10.25 -4.60
CA PHE A 292 3.85 -9.70 -5.26
C PHE A 292 3.52 -10.44 -6.54
N GLN A 293 4.48 -10.63 -7.43
CA GLN A 293 4.30 -11.40 -8.66
C GLN A 293 3.87 -12.85 -8.37
N HIS A 294 4.53 -13.52 -7.43
CA HIS A 294 4.23 -14.90 -7.06
C HIS A 294 2.79 -15.04 -6.56
N LYS A 295 2.35 -14.15 -5.67
CA LYS A 295 0.99 -14.17 -5.13
C LYS A 295 -0.09 -13.94 -6.19
N LEU A 296 0.12 -13.06 -7.15
CA LEU A 296 -0.84 -12.86 -8.25
C LEU A 296 -0.89 -14.03 -9.24
N LEU A 297 0.15 -14.86 -9.30
CA LEU A 297 0.20 -16.06 -10.14
C LEU A 297 -0.43 -17.29 -9.46
N GLU A 298 -0.75 -17.24 -8.18
CA GLU A 298 -1.48 -18.32 -7.50
C GLU A 298 -2.86 -18.52 -8.15
N PRO A 299 -3.32 -19.78 -8.32
CA PRO A 299 -4.62 -20.02 -8.93
C PRO A 299 -5.77 -19.53 -8.06
N ASN A 300 -6.90 -19.14 -8.68
CA ASN A 300 -8.09 -18.61 -7.99
C ASN A 300 -7.73 -17.43 -7.07
N SER A 301 -7.05 -16.43 -7.63
CA SER A 301 -6.65 -15.22 -6.94
C SER A 301 -7.44 -14.00 -7.39
N VAL A 302 -7.63 -13.07 -6.47
CA VAL A 302 -8.19 -11.75 -6.72
C VAL A 302 -7.31 -10.68 -6.09
N LEU A 303 -7.09 -9.59 -6.83
CA LEU A 303 -6.43 -8.38 -6.34
C LEU A 303 -7.44 -7.24 -6.26
N PHE A 304 -7.67 -6.73 -5.06
CA PHE A 304 -8.39 -5.48 -4.83
C PHE A 304 -7.40 -4.32 -4.84
N VAL A 305 -7.60 -3.36 -5.72
CA VAL A 305 -6.78 -2.16 -5.83
C VAL A 305 -7.56 -0.97 -5.26
N ILE A 306 -7.05 -0.36 -4.20
CA ILE A 306 -7.70 0.71 -3.46
C ILE A 306 -6.72 1.89 -3.30
N GLY A 307 -7.13 3.07 -3.75
CA GLY A 307 -6.35 4.29 -3.60
C GLY A 307 -5.03 4.34 -4.39
N TYR A 308 -4.83 3.42 -5.35
CA TYR A 308 -3.65 3.36 -6.20
C TYR A 308 -3.97 3.88 -7.60
N SER A 309 -3.15 4.79 -8.10
CA SER A 309 -3.42 5.56 -9.34
C SER A 309 -2.88 4.93 -10.62
N PHE A 310 -2.29 3.75 -10.58
CA PHE A 310 -1.60 3.12 -11.72
C PHE A 310 -0.50 4.02 -12.32
N SER A 311 0.27 4.69 -11.45
CA SER A 311 1.38 5.53 -11.87
C SER A 311 2.74 4.83 -11.86
N ASP A 312 2.90 3.73 -11.13
CA ASP A 312 4.14 2.97 -11.04
C ASP A 312 4.18 1.85 -12.09
N GLU A 313 5.09 1.96 -13.05
CA GLU A 313 5.22 1.01 -14.16
C GLU A 313 5.60 -0.40 -13.68
N HIS A 314 6.45 -0.55 -12.65
CA HIS A 314 6.86 -1.86 -12.15
C HIS A 314 5.71 -2.62 -11.51
N VAL A 315 4.89 -1.93 -10.72
CA VAL A 315 3.68 -2.50 -10.12
C VAL A 315 2.67 -2.87 -11.20
N ASN A 316 2.48 -1.98 -12.18
CA ASN A 316 1.56 -2.20 -13.29
C ASN A 316 1.98 -3.40 -14.14
N ASP A 317 3.27 -3.55 -14.47
CA ASP A 317 3.78 -4.66 -15.24
C ASP A 317 3.52 -6.02 -14.58
N ILE A 318 3.64 -6.10 -13.26
CA ILE A 318 3.31 -7.33 -12.51
C ILE A 318 1.82 -7.65 -12.65
N ILE A 319 0.95 -6.65 -12.51
CA ILE A 319 -0.50 -6.83 -12.68
C ILE A 319 -0.84 -7.26 -14.12
N TYR A 320 -0.24 -6.62 -15.13
CA TYR A 320 -0.47 -6.99 -16.54
C TYR A 320 0.03 -8.41 -16.86
N ARG A 321 1.18 -8.79 -16.32
CA ARG A 321 1.70 -10.17 -16.45
C ARG A 321 0.76 -11.18 -15.81
N ALA A 322 0.23 -10.89 -14.62
CA ALA A 322 -0.73 -11.76 -13.96
C ALA A 322 -2.00 -11.92 -14.80
N LEU A 323 -2.56 -10.85 -15.38
CA LEU A 323 -3.70 -10.91 -16.30
C LEU A 323 -3.39 -11.73 -17.55
N ALA A 324 -2.16 -11.63 -18.08
CA ALA A 324 -1.76 -12.35 -19.29
C ALA A 324 -1.51 -13.85 -19.07
N THR A 325 -1.06 -14.25 -17.87
CA THR A 325 -0.55 -15.60 -17.63
C THR A 325 -1.43 -16.44 -16.71
N ASN A 326 -2.20 -15.82 -15.80
CA ASN A 326 -3.09 -16.51 -14.87
C ASN A 326 -4.55 -16.31 -15.28
N SER A 327 -5.13 -17.31 -15.94
CA SER A 327 -6.52 -17.27 -16.41
C SER A 327 -7.56 -17.20 -15.29
N THR A 328 -7.19 -17.54 -14.05
CA THR A 328 -8.06 -17.53 -12.88
C THR A 328 -7.86 -16.30 -11.98
N PHE A 329 -7.04 -15.35 -12.43
CA PHE A 329 -6.80 -14.09 -11.72
C PHE A 329 -7.91 -13.08 -12.04
N ASN A 330 -8.44 -12.43 -11.00
CA ASN A 330 -9.39 -11.33 -11.11
C ASN A 330 -8.80 -10.05 -10.54
N LEU A 331 -9.12 -8.92 -11.18
CA LEU A 331 -8.68 -7.60 -10.77
C LEU A 331 -9.89 -6.72 -10.46
N VAL A 332 -9.99 -6.22 -9.23
CA VAL A 332 -11.07 -5.33 -8.78
C VAL A 332 -10.46 -3.97 -8.44
N ILE A 333 -10.72 -2.97 -9.24
CA ILE A 333 -10.24 -1.60 -9.08
C ILE A 333 -11.34 -0.76 -8.47
N ILE A 334 -11.15 -0.29 -7.23
CA ILE A 334 -12.09 0.60 -6.55
C ILE A 334 -11.40 1.95 -6.43
N ASN A 335 -11.40 2.68 -7.53
CA ASN A 335 -10.78 4.00 -7.63
C ASN A 335 -11.24 4.72 -8.90
N ASN A 336 -11.30 6.04 -8.86
CA ASN A 336 -11.48 6.87 -10.05
C ASN A 336 -10.10 7.12 -10.68
N ILE A 337 -9.73 6.29 -11.65
CA ILE A 337 -8.49 6.40 -12.42
C ILE A 337 -8.82 6.99 -13.80
N GLY A 338 -7.95 7.86 -14.31
CA GLY A 338 -8.18 8.49 -15.61
C GLY A 338 -8.32 7.48 -16.74
N GLU A 339 -9.20 7.76 -17.68
CA GLU A 339 -9.46 6.89 -18.86
C GLU A 339 -8.24 6.73 -19.78
N ASP A 340 -7.27 7.64 -19.67
CA ASP A 340 -5.99 7.59 -20.38
C ASP A 340 -5.11 6.42 -19.96
N LYS A 341 -5.30 5.91 -18.74
CA LYS A 341 -4.50 4.80 -18.19
C LYS A 341 -4.66 3.52 -19.03
N PRO A 342 -3.56 2.81 -19.34
CA PRO A 342 -3.59 1.59 -20.14
C PRO A 342 -4.58 0.54 -19.62
N ILE A 343 -4.69 0.37 -18.30
CA ILE A 343 -5.61 -0.59 -17.68
C ILE A 343 -7.08 -0.31 -18.02
N CYS A 344 -7.47 0.95 -18.23
CA CYS A 344 -8.83 1.31 -18.61
C CYS A 344 -9.16 0.94 -20.04
N LYS A 345 -8.15 0.74 -20.90
CA LYS A 345 -8.32 0.38 -22.33
C LYS A 345 -8.46 -1.12 -22.53
N ILE A 346 -8.08 -1.94 -21.55
CA ILE A 346 -8.15 -3.39 -21.64
C ILE A 346 -9.61 -3.85 -21.54
N ASN A 347 -10.04 -4.67 -22.52
CA ASN A 347 -11.34 -5.34 -22.47
C ASN A 347 -11.16 -6.79 -22.04
N ASP A 348 -11.27 -7.03 -20.74
CA ASP A 348 -11.14 -8.36 -20.14
C ASP A 348 -12.18 -8.50 -19.03
N ASN A 349 -13.03 -9.52 -19.11
CA ASN A 349 -14.13 -9.75 -18.16
C ASN A 349 -13.65 -10.12 -16.73
N ARG A 350 -12.35 -10.30 -16.53
CA ARG A 350 -11.73 -10.49 -15.22
C ARG A 350 -11.39 -9.18 -14.51
N ILE A 351 -11.55 -8.04 -15.21
CA ILE A 351 -11.28 -6.69 -14.68
C ILE A 351 -12.61 -6.04 -14.30
N PHE A 352 -12.75 -5.69 -13.04
CA PHE A 352 -13.88 -5.00 -12.46
C PHE A 352 -13.45 -3.59 -12.02
N LYS A 353 -14.22 -2.57 -12.36
CA LYS A 353 -13.93 -1.16 -12.03
C LYS A 353 -15.13 -0.52 -11.36
N VAL A 354 -14.92 0.07 -10.18
CA VAL A 354 -15.94 0.75 -9.38
C VAL A 354 -15.49 2.16 -9.07
N TRP A 355 -16.31 3.16 -9.39
CA TRP A 355 -16.08 4.54 -8.99
C TRP A 355 -17.39 5.33 -8.96
N GLU A 356 -17.35 6.53 -8.43
CA GLU A 356 -18.48 7.48 -8.40
C GLU A 356 -17.98 8.85 -8.84
N ASP A 357 -18.78 9.55 -9.65
CA ASP A 357 -18.51 10.91 -10.11
C ASP A 357 -19.14 11.95 -9.17
N ASP A 358 -18.49 13.13 -9.08
CA ASP A 358 -19.01 14.37 -8.50
C ASP A 358 -19.68 14.24 -7.12
N ASN A 359 -19.10 13.46 -6.22
CA ASN A 359 -19.55 13.33 -4.85
C ASN A 359 -18.46 13.87 -3.88
N ASN A 360 -18.88 14.52 -2.79
CA ASN A 360 -17.95 14.97 -1.74
C ASN A 360 -17.29 13.81 -1.00
N GLU A 361 -17.98 12.67 -0.86
CA GLU A 361 -17.47 11.43 -0.29
C GLU A 361 -17.78 10.25 -1.25
N PRO A 362 -17.11 10.15 -2.41
CA PRO A 362 -17.42 9.14 -3.41
C PRO A 362 -17.18 7.73 -2.89
N ILE A 363 -17.91 6.76 -3.46
CA ILE A 363 -17.89 5.35 -3.03
C ILE A 363 -16.51 4.72 -3.10
N HIS A 364 -15.63 5.25 -3.92
CA HIS A 364 -14.25 4.77 -4.09
C HIS A 364 -13.26 5.35 -3.05
N TYR A 365 -13.69 6.21 -2.12
CA TYR A 365 -12.87 6.62 -0.98
C TYR A 365 -12.77 5.49 0.04
N PHE A 366 -11.61 5.28 0.64
CA PHE A 366 -11.34 4.14 1.52
C PHE A 366 -12.38 4.00 2.64
N LYS A 367 -12.78 5.11 3.28
CA LYS A 367 -13.87 5.15 4.26
C LYS A 367 -15.19 4.56 3.72
N GLN A 368 -15.58 4.95 2.50
CA GLN A 368 -16.83 4.49 1.90
C GLN A 368 -16.73 3.03 1.46
N ILE A 369 -15.58 2.60 0.93
CA ILE A 369 -15.31 1.20 0.58
C ILE A 369 -15.50 0.33 1.83
N VAL A 370 -14.84 0.69 2.93
CA VAL A 370 -14.90 -0.06 4.19
C VAL A 370 -16.33 -0.12 4.72
N ASN A 371 -17.05 1.00 4.71
CA ASN A 371 -18.38 1.07 5.32
C ASN A 371 -19.48 0.45 4.45
N LYS A 372 -19.42 0.63 3.12
CA LYS A 372 -20.54 0.30 2.23
C LYS A 372 -20.28 -0.92 1.33
N LEU A 373 -19.04 -1.12 0.87
CA LEU A 373 -18.74 -2.14 -0.14
C LEU A 373 -18.19 -3.44 0.45
N LEU A 374 -17.40 -3.37 1.51
CA LEU A 374 -16.89 -4.60 2.13
C LEU A 374 -18.01 -5.35 2.86
N PRO A 375 -18.02 -6.69 2.74
CA PRO A 375 -19.01 -7.51 3.44
C PRO A 375 -18.89 -7.31 4.95
N ASN A 376 -20.02 -7.28 5.65
CA ASN A 376 -20.04 -7.43 7.10
C ASN A 376 -19.79 -8.91 7.40
N LEU A 377 -18.55 -9.25 7.75
CA LEU A 377 -18.22 -10.61 8.17
C LEU A 377 -18.91 -10.99 9.49
N ASP A 378 -19.44 -10.04 10.26
CA ASP A 378 -20.36 -10.32 11.37
C ASP A 378 -21.64 -11.05 10.94
N ALA A 379 -22.04 -10.96 9.68
CA ALA A 379 -23.13 -11.76 9.12
C ALA A 379 -22.72 -13.23 8.89
N PHE A 380 -21.42 -13.54 8.88
CA PHE A 380 -20.88 -14.91 8.90
C PHE A 380 -20.48 -15.40 10.30
N LYS A 381 -20.41 -14.54 11.31
CA LYS A 381 -20.59 -15.00 12.69
C LYS A 381 -21.95 -15.66 12.66
N GLN A 382 -21.95 -16.99 12.73
CA GLN A 382 -23.11 -17.82 12.87
C GLN A 382 -24.24 -16.99 13.45
N LYS A 383 -25.31 -16.73 12.68
CA LYS A 383 -26.60 -16.53 13.30
C LYS A 383 -26.56 -17.44 14.48
N ASP A 384 -26.60 -16.89 15.65
CA ASP A 384 -26.37 -17.65 16.85
C ASP A 384 -27.44 -18.74 16.83
N ILE A 385 -27.05 -19.90 16.25
CA ILE A 385 -27.93 -21.05 16.09
C ILE A 385 -28.50 -21.40 17.44
N LEU A 386 -27.72 -21.13 18.50
CA LEU A 386 -28.17 -21.20 19.87
C LEU A 386 -29.24 -20.16 20.21
N ALA A 387 -29.07 -18.88 19.75
CA ALA A 387 -30.08 -17.85 20.02
C ALA A 387 -31.36 -18.07 19.22
N GLU A 388 -31.25 -18.54 17.97
CA GLU A 388 -32.39 -18.93 17.16
C GLU A 388 -33.06 -20.20 17.73
N PHE A 389 -32.29 -21.19 18.21
CA PHE A 389 -32.80 -22.38 18.87
C PHE A 389 -33.46 -22.05 20.21
N ILE A 390 -32.85 -21.15 21.01
CA ILE A 390 -33.46 -20.66 22.27
C ILE A 390 -34.74 -19.87 22.01
N LYS A 391 -34.82 -19.13 20.90
CA LYS A 391 -36.04 -18.41 20.52
C LYS A 391 -37.16 -19.36 20.08
N GLN A 392 -36.84 -20.41 19.32
CA GLN A 392 -37.80 -21.45 18.90
C GLN A 392 -38.28 -22.32 20.07
N ILE A 393 -37.49 -22.48 21.15
CA ILE A 393 -37.92 -23.21 22.33
C ILE A 393 -38.79 -22.36 23.26
N LYS A 394 -38.74 -21.01 23.13
CA LYS A 394 -39.55 -20.10 23.94
C LYS A 394 -40.87 -19.67 23.29
N GLU A 395 -41.08 -19.99 22.03
CA GLU A 395 -42.35 -19.95 21.30
C GLU A 395 -43.04 -21.32 21.34
#